data_61cfd9b42ac3dbd471449690557cc615
#
_entry.id   61cfd9b42ac3dbd471449690557cc615
#
_cell.length_a   1.000
_cell.length_b   1.000
_cell.length_c   1.000
_cell.angle_alpha   90.00
_cell.angle_beta   90.00
_cell.angle_gamma   90.00
#
_symmetry.space_group_name_H-M   'P 1'
#
loop_
_entity.id
_entity.type
_entity.pdbx_description
1 polymer ?
#
loop_
_entity_poly.entity_id
_entity_poly.type
_entity_poly.pdbx_seq_one_letter_code
_entity_poly.pdbx_strand_id
1 'polypeptide(L)'
;MSIFVAINSDFAPRVMKYDRRVFDFPRLVAELLHEPDLDMISGSEYPLLTRDTDQSTIYHNLFYMQFEPLLGDLYRRFVAHMSERIFGDIEVYHQATPTFRVQFPNNVGVGEMHKDADYHHQDGELNFWVPLTPVYASNTIWIEAARGGCNYQPWSLTPGEVLVFDSVNWRHGNLKNTTGRARVSFDFRIIPAGKFKDTGEVSVNAHKRMCLGEYWEGAQCQR
;
A
#
# COMPACT_ATOMS: atom_id res chain seq x y z
N MET A 1 -13.03 5.48 22.35
CA MET A 1 -11.91 4.99 23.18
C MET A 1 -10.69 4.94 22.29
N SER A 2 -9.87 6.00 22.32
CA SER A 2 -8.68 6.13 21.47
C SER A 2 -7.64 5.10 21.91
N ILE A 3 -7.27 4.20 21.03
CA ILE A 3 -6.18 3.25 21.31
C ILE A 3 -4.90 4.02 21.06
N PHE A 4 -4.37 4.66 22.09
CA PHE A 4 -2.99 5.12 22.11
C PHE A 4 -2.09 3.89 22.04
N VAL A 5 -1.81 3.44 20.83
CA VAL A 5 -0.73 2.51 20.61
C VAL A 5 0.54 3.34 20.60
N ALA A 6 1.29 3.29 21.70
CA ALA A 6 2.70 3.63 21.62
C ALA A 6 3.24 2.83 20.42
N ILE A 7 3.65 3.52 19.35
CA ILE A 7 4.24 2.88 18.18
C ILE A 7 5.64 2.46 18.63
N ASN A 8 5.66 1.35 19.35
CA ASN A 8 6.85 0.58 19.62
C ASN A 8 7.08 -0.30 18.39
N SER A 9 8.29 -0.73 18.20
CA SER A 9 8.79 -1.64 17.17
C SER A 9 8.02 -2.99 17.01
N ASP A 10 6.85 -3.13 17.61
CA ASP A 10 6.04 -4.36 17.69
C ASP A 10 4.61 -4.19 17.15
N PHE A 11 4.38 -3.23 16.25
CA PHE A 11 3.05 -3.10 15.66
C PHE A 11 2.73 -4.32 14.78
N ALA A 12 2.01 -5.27 15.36
CA ALA A 12 1.62 -6.49 14.66
C ALA A 12 0.61 -6.19 13.54
N PRO A 13 0.68 -6.91 12.41
CA PRO A 13 -0.27 -6.78 11.31
C PRO A 13 -1.72 -6.92 11.80
N ARG A 14 -2.59 -6.01 11.33
CA ARG A 14 -4.01 -6.02 11.65
C ARG A 14 -4.87 -5.50 10.52
N VAL A 15 -6.10 -6.00 10.42
CA VAL A 15 -7.08 -5.52 9.45
C VAL A 15 -7.95 -4.45 10.11
N MET A 16 -8.12 -3.34 9.41
CA MET A 16 -9.09 -2.28 9.74
C MET A 16 -10.12 -2.18 8.63
N LYS A 17 -11.32 -1.67 8.95
CA LYS A 17 -12.39 -1.47 7.97
C LYS A 17 -12.63 0.01 7.74
N TYR A 18 -13.03 0.36 6.52
CA TYR A 18 -13.47 1.70 6.14
C TYR A 18 -14.79 1.64 5.38
N ASP A 19 -15.53 2.75 5.37
CA ASP A 19 -16.83 2.81 4.69
C ASP A 19 -16.61 3.09 3.18
N ARG A 20 -16.90 2.10 2.35
CA ARG A 20 -16.83 2.22 0.89
C ARG A 20 -17.80 3.23 0.29
N ARG A 21 -18.87 3.60 0.98
CA ARG A 21 -19.76 4.67 0.53
C ARG A 21 -19.09 6.04 0.60
N VAL A 22 -18.06 6.19 1.44
CA VAL A 22 -17.25 7.40 1.59
C VAL A 22 -15.97 7.33 0.76
N PHE A 23 -15.33 6.15 0.73
CA PHE A 23 -14.03 5.91 0.10
C PHE A 23 -14.14 4.78 -0.94
N ASP A 24 -14.86 5.02 -2.05
CA ASP A 24 -15.09 3.99 -3.07
C ASP A 24 -13.95 3.93 -4.10
N PHE A 25 -12.74 3.68 -3.62
CA PHE A 25 -11.56 3.50 -4.47
C PHE A 25 -11.75 2.42 -5.55
N PRO A 26 -12.37 1.24 -5.27
CA PRO A 26 -12.55 0.22 -6.31
C PRO A 26 -13.31 0.75 -7.53
N ARG A 27 -14.42 1.47 -7.31
CA ARG A 27 -15.20 2.03 -8.42
C ARG A 27 -14.41 3.10 -9.18
N LEU A 28 -13.81 4.03 -8.46
CA LEU A 28 -13.06 5.13 -9.09
C LEU A 28 -11.84 4.63 -9.85
N VAL A 29 -11.14 3.62 -9.34
CA VAL A 29 -10.01 3.01 -10.05
C VAL A 29 -10.49 2.20 -11.25
N ALA A 30 -11.62 1.50 -11.16
CA ALA A 30 -12.22 0.82 -12.30
C ALA A 30 -12.57 1.80 -13.43
N GLU A 31 -13.17 2.94 -13.09
CA GLU A 31 -13.46 4.03 -14.05
C GLU A 31 -12.17 4.62 -14.65
N LEU A 32 -11.17 4.89 -13.81
CA LEU A 32 -9.88 5.44 -14.23
C LEU A 32 -9.13 4.51 -15.21
N LEU A 33 -9.17 3.21 -14.94
CA LEU A 33 -8.49 2.21 -15.78
C LEU A 33 -9.32 1.78 -16.98
N HIS A 34 -10.59 2.22 -17.10
CA HIS A 34 -11.58 1.74 -18.08
C HIS A 34 -11.82 0.22 -18.00
N GLU A 35 -11.73 -0.34 -16.78
CA GLU A 35 -11.90 -1.77 -16.49
C GLU A 35 -13.03 -1.96 -15.47
N PRO A 36 -14.23 -2.35 -15.91
CA PRO A 36 -15.38 -2.45 -15.00
C PRO A 36 -15.20 -3.51 -13.91
N ASP A 37 -14.44 -4.56 -14.21
CA ASP A 37 -14.15 -5.67 -13.31
C ASP A 37 -12.63 -5.79 -13.08
N LEU A 38 -12.12 -5.11 -12.06
CA LEU A 38 -10.68 -5.05 -11.77
C LEU A 38 -10.04 -6.43 -11.56
N ASP A 39 -10.77 -7.41 -11.03
CA ASP A 39 -10.25 -8.76 -10.80
C ASP A 39 -10.22 -9.63 -12.07
N MET A 40 -10.81 -9.14 -13.16
CA MET A 40 -10.79 -9.78 -14.47
C MET A 40 -9.71 -9.23 -15.41
N ILE A 41 -8.95 -8.24 -14.98
CA ILE A 41 -7.85 -7.69 -15.76
C ILE A 41 -6.92 -8.82 -16.22
N SER A 42 -6.72 -8.92 -17.53
CA SER A 42 -5.77 -9.85 -18.14
C SER A 42 -4.40 -9.19 -18.27
N GLY A 43 -3.37 -9.96 -18.08
CA GLY A 43 -1.98 -9.54 -18.28
C GLY A 43 -1.26 -10.51 -19.23
N SER A 44 -2.01 -11.20 -20.09
CA SER A 44 -1.44 -12.20 -21.00
C SER A 44 -0.42 -11.63 -21.99
N GLU A 45 -0.50 -10.33 -22.27
CA GLU A 45 0.45 -9.59 -23.10
C GLU A 45 1.76 -9.23 -22.38
N TYR A 46 1.78 -9.33 -21.06
CA TYR A 46 2.97 -9.01 -20.28
C TYR A 46 3.78 -10.29 -19.99
N PRO A 47 5.11 -10.25 -20.16
CA PRO A 47 5.98 -11.31 -19.66
C PRO A 47 5.90 -11.39 -18.14
N LEU A 48 6.60 -12.34 -17.53
CA LEU A 48 6.78 -12.33 -16.08
C LEU A 48 7.43 -11.01 -15.67
N LEU A 49 6.71 -10.26 -14.82
CA LEU A 49 7.18 -8.97 -14.35
C LEU A 49 8.41 -9.15 -13.44
N THR A 50 9.28 -8.18 -13.51
CA THR A 50 10.48 -8.07 -12.67
C THR A 50 10.39 -6.78 -11.86
N ARG A 51 11.31 -6.56 -10.95
CA ARG A 51 11.40 -5.31 -10.19
C ARG A 51 11.46 -4.09 -11.12
N ASP A 52 12.19 -4.20 -12.22
CA ASP A 52 12.39 -3.07 -13.16
C ASP A 52 11.16 -2.82 -14.05
N THR A 53 10.28 -3.81 -14.19
CA THR A 53 9.10 -3.73 -15.07
C THR A 53 7.76 -3.70 -14.33
N ASP A 54 7.76 -3.88 -13.02
CA ASP A 54 6.54 -3.95 -12.18
C ASP A 54 5.65 -2.71 -12.33
N GLN A 55 6.24 -1.53 -12.40
CA GLN A 55 5.53 -0.26 -12.47
C GLN A 55 5.37 0.28 -13.91
N SER A 56 5.62 -0.52 -14.94
CA SER A 56 5.70 -0.07 -16.34
C SER A 56 4.48 -0.46 -17.21
N THR A 57 3.47 -1.11 -16.63
CA THR A 57 2.29 -1.50 -17.40
C THR A 57 1.39 -0.30 -17.74
N ILE A 58 0.52 -0.46 -18.73
CA ILE A 58 -0.44 0.59 -19.10
C ILE A 58 -1.30 1.01 -17.89
N TYR A 59 -1.65 0.09 -17.02
CA TYR A 59 -2.47 0.35 -15.82
C TYR A 59 -1.75 1.25 -14.82
N HIS A 60 -0.45 1.05 -14.62
CA HIS A 60 0.37 1.94 -13.77
C HIS A 60 0.48 3.33 -14.38
N ASN A 61 0.72 3.42 -15.69
CA ASN A 61 0.80 4.71 -16.38
C ASN A 61 -0.52 5.50 -16.29
N LEU A 62 -1.65 4.82 -16.53
CA LEU A 62 -2.98 5.44 -16.41
C LEU A 62 -3.24 5.90 -14.97
N PHE A 63 -2.94 5.05 -13.99
CA PHE A 63 -3.14 5.39 -12.59
C PHE A 63 -2.34 6.63 -12.20
N TYR A 64 -1.04 6.65 -12.42
CA TYR A 64 -0.22 7.79 -11.99
C TYR A 64 -0.50 9.08 -12.76
N MET A 65 -0.86 8.99 -14.04
CA MET A 65 -1.25 10.16 -14.83
C MET A 65 -2.54 10.80 -14.30
N GLN A 66 -3.49 9.99 -13.86
CA GLN A 66 -4.83 10.44 -13.45
C GLN A 66 -5.01 10.52 -11.93
N PHE A 67 -4.00 10.09 -11.15
CA PHE A 67 -4.13 10.01 -9.70
C PHE A 67 -4.51 11.34 -9.07
N GLU A 68 -3.72 12.39 -9.29
CA GLU A 68 -3.95 13.67 -8.64
C GLU A 68 -5.31 14.29 -9.00
N PRO A 69 -5.72 14.42 -10.28
CA PRO A 69 -7.00 15.03 -10.62
C PRO A 69 -8.21 14.20 -10.18
N LEU A 70 -8.14 12.87 -10.13
CA LEU A 70 -9.31 12.02 -9.87
C LEU A 70 -9.37 11.44 -8.46
N LEU A 71 -8.24 11.16 -7.86
CA LEU A 71 -8.14 10.42 -6.59
C LEU A 71 -7.42 11.20 -5.49
N GLY A 72 -6.63 12.22 -5.81
CA GLY A 72 -5.75 12.89 -4.87
C GLY A 72 -6.48 13.42 -3.63
N ASP A 73 -7.61 14.11 -3.81
CA ASP A 73 -8.41 14.64 -2.69
C ASP A 73 -9.03 13.51 -1.85
N LEU A 74 -9.58 12.49 -2.50
CA LEU A 74 -10.14 11.33 -1.79
C LEU A 74 -9.06 10.59 -1.01
N TYR A 75 -7.87 10.45 -1.59
CA TYR A 75 -6.73 9.82 -0.96
C TYR A 75 -6.29 10.59 0.30
N ARG A 76 -6.10 11.92 0.21
CA ARG A 76 -5.73 12.73 1.37
C ARG A 76 -6.76 12.66 2.50
N ARG A 77 -8.05 12.66 2.18
CA ARG A 77 -9.13 12.46 3.17
C ARG A 77 -9.08 11.05 3.78
N PHE A 78 -8.77 10.05 2.99
CA PHE A 78 -8.61 8.68 3.48
C PHE A 78 -7.40 8.55 4.42
N VAL A 79 -6.27 9.14 4.04
CA VAL A 79 -5.07 9.21 4.90
C VAL A 79 -5.40 9.88 6.23
N ALA A 80 -6.06 11.03 6.21
CA ALA A 80 -6.47 11.74 7.43
C ALA A 80 -7.37 10.87 8.31
N HIS A 81 -8.37 10.19 7.71
CA HIS A 81 -9.26 9.26 8.42
C HIS A 81 -8.50 8.11 9.07
N MET A 82 -7.55 7.50 8.36
CA MET A 82 -6.76 6.40 8.90
C MET A 82 -5.76 6.87 9.95
N SER A 83 -5.17 8.06 9.77
CA SER A 83 -4.25 8.68 10.72
C SER A 83 -4.93 8.94 12.06
N GLU A 84 -6.10 9.55 12.06
CA GLU A 84 -6.87 9.81 13.28
C GLU A 84 -7.13 8.52 14.07
N ARG A 85 -7.47 7.44 13.39
CA ARG A 85 -7.80 6.15 14.02
C ARG A 85 -6.61 5.42 14.64
N ILE A 86 -5.41 5.64 14.14
CA ILE A 86 -4.19 4.97 14.61
C ILE A 86 -3.35 5.88 15.49
N PHE A 87 -3.15 7.12 15.06
CA PHE A 87 -2.22 8.05 15.70
C PHE A 87 -2.93 9.09 16.58
N GLY A 88 -4.28 9.22 16.47
CA GLY A 88 -5.03 10.27 17.17
C GLY A 88 -4.60 11.65 16.72
N ASP A 89 -4.29 12.53 17.68
CA ASP A 89 -3.87 13.93 17.44
C ASP A 89 -2.37 14.08 17.14
N ILE A 90 -1.63 12.97 16.97
CA ILE A 90 -0.21 13.04 16.65
C ILE A 90 -0.04 13.54 15.22
N GLU A 91 0.78 14.58 15.05
CA GLU A 91 1.17 15.04 13.72
C GLU A 91 1.91 13.94 12.96
N VAL A 92 1.52 13.73 11.70
CA VAL A 92 2.07 12.68 10.85
C VAL A 92 2.45 13.21 9.48
N TYR A 93 3.40 12.54 8.85
CA TYR A 93 3.66 12.66 7.42
C TYR A 93 3.20 11.38 6.72
N HIS A 94 2.75 11.51 5.48
CA HIS A 94 2.31 10.39 4.68
C HIS A 94 2.93 10.40 3.29
N GLN A 95 2.96 9.26 2.65
CA GLN A 95 3.39 9.14 1.26
C GLN A 95 2.45 9.96 0.37
N ALA A 96 2.99 10.90 -0.41
CA ALA A 96 2.22 11.85 -1.22
C ALA A 96 1.40 11.16 -2.32
N THR A 97 1.99 10.17 -2.98
CA THR A 97 1.35 9.36 -4.01
C THR A 97 1.46 7.89 -3.60
N PRO A 98 0.35 7.15 -3.44
CA PRO A 98 0.42 5.75 -3.06
C PRO A 98 1.10 4.92 -4.14
N THR A 99 1.69 3.79 -3.76
CA THR A 99 2.22 2.82 -4.70
C THR A 99 1.08 1.96 -5.23
N PHE A 100 0.76 2.09 -6.51
CA PHE A 100 -0.26 1.30 -7.18
C PHE A 100 0.32 -0.05 -7.64
N ARG A 101 -0.48 -1.10 -7.54
CA ARG A 101 -0.03 -2.45 -7.90
C ARG A 101 -1.11 -3.24 -8.62
N VAL A 102 -0.71 -3.89 -9.72
CA VAL A 102 -1.51 -4.87 -10.43
C VAL A 102 -0.73 -6.18 -10.47
N GLN A 103 -1.29 -7.25 -9.92
CA GLN A 103 -0.74 -8.59 -10.04
C GLN A 103 -1.66 -9.43 -10.92
N PHE A 104 -1.23 -9.66 -12.14
CA PHE A 104 -1.98 -10.44 -13.12
C PHE A 104 -2.05 -11.94 -12.78
N PRO A 105 -3.08 -12.65 -13.26
CA PRO A 105 -3.10 -14.10 -13.21
C PRO A 105 -1.85 -14.73 -13.84
N ASN A 106 -1.31 -15.77 -13.23
CA ASN A 106 -0.10 -16.50 -13.63
C ASN A 106 1.19 -15.66 -13.65
N ASN A 107 1.14 -14.41 -13.18
CA ASN A 107 2.29 -13.53 -13.05
C ASN A 107 2.77 -13.41 -11.60
N VAL A 108 3.92 -12.82 -11.39
CA VAL A 108 4.46 -12.54 -10.06
C VAL A 108 4.03 -11.13 -9.62
N GLY A 109 3.74 -10.96 -8.33
CA GLY A 109 3.79 -9.64 -7.72
C GLY A 109 5.23 -9.39 -7.37
N VAL A 110 5.74 -8.24 -7.72
CA VAL A 110 7.11 -7.91 -7.39
C VAL A 110 7.24 -7.73 -5.88
N GLY A 111 8.05 -8.52 -5.30
CA GLY A 111 8.37 -8.53 -3.89
C GLY A 111 8.72 -9.94 -3.45
N GLU A 112 10.00 -10.29 -3.59
CA GLU A 112 10.60 -11.32 -2.77
C GLU A 112 10.33 -11.00 -1.30
N MET A 113 10.38 -12.01 -0.43
CA MET A 113 10.17 -11.80 1.00
C MET A 113 11.26 -10.88 1.55
N HIS A 114 10.89 -9.64 1.88
CA HIS A 114 11.78 -8.55 2.27
C HIS A 114 11.22 -7.79 3.47
N LYS A 115 12.00 -6.89 3.99
CA LYS A 115 11.59 -5.81 4.90
C LYS A 115 11.75 -4.49 4.16
N ASP A 116 10.87 -3.53 4.43
CA ASP A 116 11.01 -2.19 3.83
C ASP A 116 12.27 -1.47 4.31
N ALA A 117 12.83 -1.87 5.46
CA ALA A 117 14.16 -1.42 5.91
C ALA A 117 15.27 -1.71 4.88
N ASP A 118 15.13 -2.78 4.09
CA ASP A 118 16.07 -3.15 3.03
C ASP A 118 16.05 -2.15 1.86
N TYR A 119 15.06 -1.22 1.83
CA TYR A 119 14.80 -0.21 0.81
C TYR A 119 14.76 1.22 1.35
N HIS A 120 15.53 1.50 2.39
CA HIS A 120 15.72 2.82 3.01
C HIS A 120 14.49 3.38 3.75
N HIS A 121 13.44 2.59 3.95
CA HIS A 121 12.33 2.99 4.81
C HIS A 121 12.76 3.02 6.28
N GLN A 122 12.25 4.00 7.01
CA GLN A 122 12.73 4.31 8.35
C GLN A 122 11.81 3.74 9.44
N ASP A 123 12.41 3.45 10.58
CA ASP A 123 11.66 2.95 11.74
C ASP A 123 10.58 3.91 12.18
N GLY A 124 9.39 3.37 12.46
CA GLY A 124 8.19 4.11 12.79
C GLY A 124 7.23 4.36 11.63
N GLU A 125 7.59 3.99 10.41
CA GLU A 125 6.63 3.93 9.31
C GLU A 125 5.66 2.77 9.50
N LEU A 126 4.38 3.02 9.24
CA LEU A 126 3.37 1.98 9.09
C LEU A 126 2.91 1.93 7.63
N ASN A 127 2.84 0.74 7.08
CA ASN A 127 2.29 0.48 5.76
C ASN A 127 0.78 0.21 5.86
N PHE A 128 0.02 0.87 4.98
CA PHE A 128 -1.42 0.71 4.78
C PHE A 128 -1.64 0.10 3.42
N TRP A 129 -1.90 -1.20 3.39
CA TRP A 129 -2.13 -1.94 2.16
C TRP A 129 -3.63 -2.09 1.90
N VAL A 130 -4.13 -1.52 0.80
CA VAL A 130 -5.55 -1.38 0.46
C VAL A 130 -5.88 -2.21 -0.78
N PRO A 131 -6.54 -3.36 -0.65
CA PRO A 131 -7.01 -4.13 -1.78
C PRO A 131 -8.24 -3.48 -2.43
N LEU A 132 -8.23 -3.43 -3.76
CA LEU A 132 -9.36 -2.95 -4.59
C LEU A 132 -10.13 -4.11 -5.20
N THR A 133 -9.58 -5.31 -5.15
CA THR A 133 -10.20 -6.61 -5.52
C THR A 133 -10.17 -7.54 -4.32
N PRO A 134 -11.00 -8.61 -4.28
CA PRO A 134 -10.84 -9.65 -3.28
C PRO A 134 -9.46 -10.31 -3.38
N VAL A 135 -8.77 -10.46 -2.24
CA VAL A 135 -7.43 -11.03 -2.18
C VAL A 135 -7.39 -12.22 -1.23
N TYR A 136 -6.74 -13.28 -1.67
CA TYR A 136 -6.68 -14.56 -0.97
C TYR A 136 -5.57 -15.46 -1.56
N ALA A 137 -5.21 -16.52 -0.87
CA ALA A 137 -4.25 -17.51 -1.36
C ALA A 137 -2.99 -16.87 -1.97
N SER A 138 -2.74 -17.06 -3.27
CA SER A 138 -1.52 -16.59 -3.93
C SER A 138 -1.62 -15.19 -4.56
N ASN A 139 -2.80 -14.56 -4.61
CA ASN A 139 -2.92 -13.18 -5.11
C ASN A 139 -2.86 -12.12 -4.00
N THR A 140 -2.59 -12.52 -2.77
CA THR A 140 -2.50 -11.62 -1.62
C THR A 140 -1.06 -11.37 -1.17
N ILE A 141 -0.91 -10.48 -0.22
CA ILE A 141 0.34 -10.28 0.51
C ILE A 141 0.53 -11.39 1.55
N TRP A 142 1.74 -11.89 1.66
CA TRP A 142 2.18 -12.84 2.65
C TRP A 142 3.08 -12.14 3.67
N ILE A 143 2.81 -12.31 4.94
CA ILE A 143 3.59 -11.73 6.02
C ILE A 143 4.03 -12.84 6.96
N GLU A 144 5.21 -12.71 7.56
CA GLU A 144 5.68 -13.65 8.58
C GLU A 144 4.67 -13.77 9.73
N ALA A 145 4.47 -14.99 10.22
CA ALA A 145 3.48 -15.26 11.26
C ALA A 145 3.94 -14.75 12.64
N ALA A 146 5.25 -14.63 12.82
CA ALA A 146 5.89 -14.04 13.99
C ALA A 146 7.16 -13.32 13.53
N ARG A 147 7.44 -12.16 14.09
CA ARG A 147 8.59 -11.32 13.73
C ARG A 147 9.91 -12.09 13.82
N GLY A 148 10.66 -12.09 12.72
CA GLY A 148 11.92 -12.86 12.60
C GLY A 148 11.73 -14.35 12.39
N GLY A 149 10.48 -14.82 12.18
CA GLY A 149 10.16 -16.19 11.81
C GLY A 149 10.34 -16.44 10.33
N CYS A 150 10.56 -17.71 9.95
CA CYS A 150 10.60 -18.12 8.54
C CYS A 150 9.24 -18.65 8.04
N ASN A 151 8.19 -18.48 8.81
CA ASN A 151 6.86 -18.99 8.53
C ASN A 151 5.96 -17.84 8.05
N TYR A 152 5.43 -17.90 6.84
CA TYR A 152 4.62 -16.86 6.24
C TYR A 152 3.17 -17.31 6.12
N GLN A 153 2.24 -16.37 6.28
CA GLN A 153 0.81 -16.61 6.11
C GLN A 153 0.17 -15.58 5.19
N PRO A 154 -0.83 -16.00 4.38
CA PRO A 154 -1.57 -15.10 3.52
C PRO A 154 -2.58 -14.28 4.33
N TRP A 155 -2.77 -13.03 3.93
CA TRP A 155 -3.80 -12.16 4.49
C TRP A 155 -4.96 -12.01 3.51
N SER A 156 -6.08 -12.67 3.78
CA SER A 156 -7.29 -12.56 2.94
C SER A 156 -8.09 -11.34 3.34
N LEU A 157 -8.35 -10.46 2.37
CA LEU A 157 -9.13 -9.24 2.54
C LEU A 157 -10.08 -9.02 1.36
N THR A 158 -11.05 -8.16 1.62
CA THR A 158 -12.01 -7.67 0.61
C THR A 158 -11.95 -6.15 0.51
N PRO A 159 -12.38 -5.54 -0.61
CA PRO A 159 -12.52 -4.10 -0.70
C PRO A 159 -13.39 -3.53 0.45
N GLY A 160 -12.91 -2.47 1.09
CA GLY A 160 -13.46 -1.94 2.35
C GLY A 160 -12.65 -2.32 3.59
N GLU A 161 -11.60 -3.12 3.39
CA GLU A 161 -10.62 -3.47 4.41
C GLU A 161 -9.25 -2.92 4.05
N VAL A 162 -8.44 -2.66 5.05
CA VAL A 162 -7.04 -2.22 4.92
C VAL A 162 -6.19 -3.00 5.89
N LEU A 163 -5.10 -3.57 5.41
CA LEU A 163 -4.10 -4.21 6.25
C LEU A 163 -3.08 -3.16 6.67
N VAL A 164 -2.89 -3.00 7.98
CA VAL A 164 -1.91 -2.07 8.54
C VAL A 164 -0.86 -2.85 9.29
N PHE A 165 0.40 -2.61 8.98
CA PHE A 165 1.50 -3.30 9.62
C PHE A 165 2.81 -2.51 9.54
N ASP A 166 3.75 -2.83 10.42
CA ASP A 166 5.12 -2.32 10.40
C ASP A 166 5.94 -3.06 9.33
N SER A 167 5.83 -2.62 8.08
CA SER A 167 6.53 -3.24 6.95
C SER A 167 8.05 -3.08 7.02
N VAL A 168 8.54 -2.12 7.79
CA VAL A 168 9.98 -1.89 8.01
C VAL A 168 10.60 -3.06 8.77
N ASN A 169 9.84 -3.65 9.68
CA ASN A 169 10.33 -4.68 10.59
C ASN A 169 9.75 -6.08 10.34
N TRP A 170 8.56 -6.19 9.73
CA TRP A 170 7.94 -7.47 9.40
C TRP A 170 8.27 -7.89 7.96
N ARG A 171 8.85 -9.10 7.80
CA ARG A 171 9.09 -9.64 6.46
C ARG A 171 7.77 -9.94 5.77
N HIS A 172 7.67 -9.48 4.53
CA HIS A 172 6.48 -9.65 3.71
C HIS A 172 6.85 -9.76 2.23
N GLY A 173 5.90 -10.21 1.42
CA GLY A 173 6.12 -10.34 -0.02
C GLY A 173 4.93 -10.96 -0.73
N ASN A 174 5.13 -11.32 -1.98
CA ASN A 174 4.10 -11.90 -2.82
C ASN A 174 4.57 -13.23 -3.41
N LEU A 175 3.61 -14.10 -3.69
CA LEU A 175 3.83 -15.33 -4.45
C LEU A 175 3.35 -15.14 -5.89
N LYS A 176 3.70 -16.08 -6.77
CA LYS A 176 3.10 -16.15 -8.10
C LYS A 176 1.59 -16.34 -7.96
N ASN A 177 0.82 -15.47 -8.60
CA ASN A 177 -0.64 -15.53 -8.58
C ASN A 177 -1.17 -16.73 -9.39
N THR A 178 -1.71 -17.72 -8.72
CA THR A 178 -2.31 -18.92 -9.33
C THR A 178 -3.82 -18.98 -9.16
N THR A 179 -4.45 -17.88 -8.70
CA THR A 179 -5.90 -17.88 -8.43
C THR A 179 -6.77 -17.71 -9.68
N GLY A 180 -6.16 -17.35 -10.82
CA GLY A 180 -6.91 -17.01 -12.03
C GLY A 180 -7.59 -15.63 -12.01
N ARG A 181 -7.44 -14.87 -10.93
CA ARG A 181 -7.99 -13.51 -10.76
C ARG A 181 -6.87 -12.49 -10.57
N ALA A 182 -7.00 -11.32 -11.15
CA ALA A 182 -6.06 -10.24 -10.89
C ALA A 182 -6.22 -9.68 -9.47
N ARG A 183 -5.11 -9.23 -8.90
CA ARG A 183 -5.12 -8.35 -7.74
C ARG A 183 -4.84 -6.93 -8.18
N VAL A 184 -5.72 -6.02 -7.79
CA VAL A 184 -5.48 -4.59 -7.86
C VAL A 184 -5.47 -4.05 -6.44
N SER A 185 -4.45 -3.28 -6.09
CA SER A 185 -4.27 -2.73 -4.75
C SER A 185 -3.41 -1.47 -4.82
N PHE A 186 -3.41 -0.68 -3.77
CA PHE A 186 -2.38 0.32 -3.52
C PHE A 186 -1.88 0.23 -2.08
N ASP A 187 -0.69 0.70 -1.85
CA ASP A 187 -0.13 0.84 -0.51
C ASP A 187 0.47 2.23 -0.31
N PHE A 188 0.41 2.69 0.91
CA PHE A 188 1.00 3.95 1.31
C PHE A 188 1.50 3.88 2.75
N ARG A 189 2.37 4.80 3.09
CA ARG A 189 3.02 4.84 4.39
C ARG A 189 2.64 6.09 5.14
N ILE A 190 2.54 5.95 6.47
CA ILE A 190 2.40 7.06 7.41
C ILE A 190 3.47 6.91 8.49
N ILE A 191 4.07 8.05 8.86
CA ILE A 191 5.06 8.13 9.92
C ILE A 191 4.72 9.30 10.86
N PRO A 192 4.83 9.16 12.20
CA PRO A 192 4.75 10.30 13.11
C PRO A 192 5.83 11.33 12.79
N ALA A 193 5.47 12.61 12.71
CA ALA A 193 6.39 13.71 12.40
C ALA A 193 7.63 13.72 13.30
N GLY A 194 7.44 13.41 14.59
CA GLY A 194 8.54 13.32 15.56
C GLY A 194 9.51 12.16 15.37
N LYS A 195 9.17 11.19 14.49
CA LYS A 195 10.07 10.07 14.12
C LYS A 195 10.70 10.24 12.75
N PHE A 196 10.16 11.13 11.93
CA PHE A 196 10.64 11.35 10.57
C PHE A 196 12.06 11.91 10.56
N LYS A 197 12.86 11.41 9.64
CA LYS A 197 14.20 11.90 9.32
C LYS A 197 14.34 12.05 7.82
N ASP A 198 14.83 13.19 7.35
CA ASP A 198 15.25 13.35 5.96
C ASP A 198 16.59 12.62 5.79
N THR A 199 16.54 11.46 5.15
CA THR A 199 17.74 10.61 4.94
C THR A 199 18.48 10.96 3.65
N GLY A 200 17.88 11.78 2.78
CA GLY A 200 18.40 12.06 1.44
C GLY A 200 18.31 10.88 0.46
N GLU A 201 17.76 9.74 0.90
CA GLU A 201 17.59 8.54 0.08
C GLU A 201 16.53 8.72 -1.01
N VAL A 202 16.57 7.85 -2.03
CA VAL A 202 15.61 7.84 -3.13
C VAL A 202 14.78 6.56 -3.07
N SER A 203 13.46 6.70 -3.13
CA SER A 203 12.55 5.56 -3.17
C SER A 203 12.78 4.71 -4.41
N VAL A 204 12.93 3.40 -4.24
CA VAL A 204 13.19 2.45 -5.32
C VAL A 204 12.03 2.39 -6.32
N ASN A 205 10.78 2.44 -5.83
CA ASN A 205 9.59 2.31 -6.69
C ASN A 205 9.12 3.65 -7.27
N ALA A 206 9.15 4.71 -6.47
CA ALA A 206 8.63 6.02 -6.88
C ALA A 206 9.68 6.91 -7.56
N HIS A 207 10.97 6.56 -7.45
CA HIS A 207 12.11 7.35 -7.93
C HIS A 207 12.08 8.81 -7.44
N LYS A 208 11.50 9.05 -6.26
CA LYS A 208 11.41 10.34 -5.59
C LYS A 208 12.34 10.36 -4.38
N ARG A 209 12.89 11.52 -4.07
CA ARG A 209 13.64 11.70 -2.82
C ARG A 209 12.69 11.53 -1.63
N MET A 210 13.11 10.75 -0.64
CA MET A 210 12.31 10.45 0.56
C MET A 210 12.31 11.63 1.54
N CYS A 211 12.03 12.85 1.02
CA CYS A 211 11.95 14.10 1.75
C CYS A 211 10.54 14.70 1.71
N LEU A 212 10.28 15.70 2.55
CA LEU A 212 9.05 16.48 2.51
C LEU A 212 8.95 17.28 1.21
N GLY A 213 7.75 17.31 0.65
CA GLY A 213 7.45 17.98 -0.62
C GLY A 213 7.69 17.14 -1.87
N GLU A 214 8.26 15.93 -1.75
CA GLU A 214 8.39 14.99 -2.87
C GLU A 214 7.73 13.65 -2.59
N TYR A 215 8.32 12.81 -1.73
CA TYR A 215 7.76 11.51 -1.34
C TYR A 215 6.78 11.66 -0.17
N TRP A 216 7.06 12.57 0.76
CA TRP A 216 6.30 12.78 1.98
C TRP A 216 5.54 14.11 1.96
N GLU A 217 4.30 14.09 2.44
CA GLU A 217 3.45 15.27 2.68
C GLU A 217 2.98 15.30 4.14
N GLY A 218 2.73 16.50 4.66
CA GLY A 218 2.06 16.68 5.95
C GLY A 218 0.58 16.33 5.82
N ALA A 219 0.05 15.52 6.73
CA ALA A 219 -1.39 15.33 6.83
C ALA A 219 -2.00 16.66 7.34
N GLN A 220 -2.85 17.29 6.52
CA GLN A 220 -3.61 18.45 6.98
C GLN A 220 -4.62 17.98 8.03
N CYS A 221 -4.42 18.32 9.30
CA CYS A 221 -5.45 18.25 10.32
C CYS A 221 -6.60 19.17 9.88
N GLN A 222 -7.71 18.60 9.42
CA GLN A 222 -8.95 19.37 9.26
C GLN A 222 -9.40 19.75 10.67
N ARG A 223 -9.20 21.03 11.04
CA ARG A 223 -9.77 21.65 12.25
C ARG A 223 -11.27 21.91 12.05
#